data_ad5b4fb20703001526e586de908675a9
#
_entry.id   ad5b4fb20703001526e586de908675a9
#
_cell.length_a   1.000
_cell.length_b   1.000
_cell.length_c   1.000
_cell.angle_alpha   90.00
_cell.angle_beta   90.00
_cell.angle_gamma   90.00
#
_symmetry.space_group_name_H-M   'P 1'
#
loop_
_entity.id
_entity.type
_entity.pdbx_description
1 polymer ?
#
loop_
_entity_poly.entity_id
_entity_poly.type
_entity_poly.pdbx_seq_one_letter_code
_entity_poly.pdbx_strand_id
1 'polypeptide(L)'
;QNIAGADRRMSYAAVPSAIFTSPEVASVGLNERQAKEEGFDVRVGKFPFTASGKALAMGEAEGFLKIIADGSTDRILGIHIVGPHATELIPEPTMAVRMKMTVAEFARTIHAHPTLAEAIGEAAEAVHRMAIHV
;
A
#
# COMPACT_ATOMS: atom_id res chain seq x y z
N GLN A 1 -26.07 -7.78 -7.73
CA GLN A 1 -26.09 -9.21 -7.39
C GLN A 1 -27.25 -9.55 -6.44
N ASN A 2 -27.50 -8.77 -5.39
CA ASN A 2 -28.63 -8.99 -4.47
C ASN A 2 -29.98 -8.85 -5.16
N ILE A 3 -30.11 -7.92 -6.13
CA ILE A 3 -31.30 -7.78 -6.99
C ILE A 3 -31.56 -9.07 -7.80
N ALA A 4 -30.52 -9.85 -8.10
CA ALA A 4 -30.59 -11.14 -8.79
C ALA A 4 -30.66 -12.33 -7.82
N GLY A 5 -31.04 -12.12 -6.55
CA GLY A 5 -31.25 -13.18 -5.57
C GLY A 5 -30.02 -13.67 -4.80
N ALA A 6 -28.85 -13.03 -4.97
CA ALA A 6 -27.66 -13.36 -4.18
C ALA A 6 -27.71 -12.65 -2.80
N ASP A 7 -27.37 -13.36 -1.71
CA ASP A 7 -27.16 -12.74 -0.39
C ASP A 7 -25.68 -12.33 -0.25
N ARG A 8 -25.31 -11.17 -0.81
CA ARG A 8 -23.98 -10.60 -0.67
C ARG A 8 -23.97 -9.40 0.27
N ARG A 9 -23.08 -9.46 1.27
CA ARG A 9 -22.83 -8.36 2.19
C ARG A 9 -21.57 -7.60 1.79
N MET A 10 -21.63 -6.28 1.90
CA MET A 10 -20.49 -5.41 1.66
C MET A 10 -19.48 -5.57 2.81
N SER A 11 -18.20 -5.70 2.47
CA SER A 11 -17.09 -5.59 3.42
C SER A 11 -16.43 -4.23 3.23
N TYR A 12 -16.33 -3.45 4.29
CA TYR A 12 -15.70 -2.12 4.27
C TYR A 12 -14.21 -2.16 4.65
N ALA A 13 -13.66 -3.33 4.95
CA ALA A 13 -12.27 -3.47 5.40
C ALA A 13 -11.22 -3.08 4.33
N ALA A 14 -11.60 -3.11 3.05
CA ALA A 14 -10.71 -2.82 1.94
C ALA A 14 -11.41 -1.94 0.89
N VAL A 15 -11.98 -0.82 1.34
CA VAL A 15 -12.51 0.22 0.45
C VAL A 15 -11.42 1.30 0.29
N PRO A 16 -10.88 1.51 -0.91
CA PRO A 16 -9.86 2.53 -1.11
C PRO A 16 -10.46 3.93 -1.08
N SER A 17 -9.67 4.88 -0.61
CA SER A 17 -9.93 6.32 -0.70
C SER A 17 -8.95 6.93 -1.70
N ALA A 18 -9.41 7.81 -2.56
CA ALA A 18 -8.62 8.51 -3.57
C ALA A 18 -8.91 10.01 -3.52
N ILE A 19 -7.85 10.83 -3.47
CA ILE A 19 -7.92 12.29 -3.45
C ILE A 19 -7.05 12.81 -4.60
N PHE A 20 -7.68 13.49 -5.55
CA PHE A 20 -7.09 13.95 -6.80
C PHE A 20 -6.44 15.33 -6.67
N THR A 21 -5.57 15.46 -5.68
CA THR A 21 -4.72 16.63 -5.48
C THR A 21 -3.41 16.51 -6.27
N SER A 22 -2.52 17.49 -6.18
CA SER A 22 -1.13 17.40 -6.67
C SER A 22 -0.20 17.69 -5.48
N PRO A 23 0.55 16.69 -4.99
CA PRO A 23 0.50 15.26 -5.34
C PRO A 23 -0.84 14.60 -4.98
N GLU A 24 -1.15 13.49 -5.66
CA GLU A 24 -2.32 12.66 -5.33
C GLU A 24 -2.15 11.96 -3.97
N VAL A 25 -3.30 11.64 -3.34
CA VAL A 25 -3.30 10.84 -2.11
C VAL A 25 -4.26 9.66 -2.27
N ALA A 26 -3.79 8.47 -1.94
CA ALA A 26 -4.63 7.29 -1.91
C ALA A 26 -4.34 6.42 -0.68
N SER A 27 -5.36 5.74 -0.17
CA SER A 27 -5.20 4.89 1.00
C SER A 27 -6.21 3.74 1.02
N VAL A 28 -5.85 2.65 1.67
CA VAL A 28 -6.72 1.52 1.95
C VAL A 28 -6.35 0.87 3.28
N GLY A 29 -7.33 0.36 4.02
CA GLY A 29 -7.15 -0.30 5.31
C GLY A 29 -6.86 0.66 6.46
N LEU A 30 -6.20 0.17 7.50
CA LEU A 30 -5.94 0.89 8.73
C LEU A 30 -4.74 1.83 8.60
N ASN A 31 -4.81 3.00 9.24
CA ASN A 31 -3.63 3.81 9.52
C ASN A 31 -2.94 3.34 10.80
N GLU A 32 -1.73 3.87 11.08
CA GLU A 32 -0.92 3.45 12.25
C GLU A 32 -1.66 3.63 13.59
N ARG A 33 -2.41 4.74 13.73
CA ARG A 33 -3.17 5.03 14.94
C ARG A 33 -4.30 4.01 15.12
N GLN A 34 -5.08 3.77 14.08
CA GLN A 34 -6.17 2.79 14.10
C GLN A 34 -5.65 1.37 14.39
N ALA A 35 -4.56 0.96 13.73
CA ALA A 35 -3.97 -0.36 13.98
C ALA A 35 -3.51 -0.54 15.42
N LYS A 36 -2.91 0.49 16.03
CA LYS A 36 -2.54 0.49 17.45
C LYS A 36 -3.74 0.46 18.39
N GLU A 37 -4.79 1.25 18.07
CA GLU A 37 -6.05 1.26 18.85
C GLU A 37 -6.77 -0.08 18.79
N GLU A 38 -6.65 -0.83 17.69
CA GLU A 38 -7.18 -2.20 17.55
C GLU A 38 -6.27 -3.28 18.18
N GLY A 39 -5.12 -2.90 18.75
CA GLY A 39 -4.24 -3.79 19.52
C GLY A 39 -3.23 -4.58 18.69
N PHE A 40 -2.98 -4.20 17.42
CA PHE A 40 -1.96 -4.85 16.59
C PHE A 40 -0.53 -4.48 17.02
N ASP A 41 0.41 -5.43 16.82
CA ASP A 41 1.86 -5.15 16.87
C ASP A 41 2.27 -4.45 15.56
N VAL A 42 2.22 -3.11 15.55
CA VAL A 42 2.36 -2.32 14.33
C VAL A 42 3.82 -2.26 13.86
N ARG A 43 4.08 -2.75 12.66
CA ARG A 43 5.29 -2.52 11.87
C ARG A 43 4.98 -1.64 10.67
N VAL A 44 5.96 -0.81 10.29
CA VAL A 44 5.80 0.16 9.20
C VAL A 44 6.99 0.05 8.26
N GLY A 45 6.70 -0.09 6.96
CA GLY A 45 7.67 0.12 5.89
C GLY A 45 7.29 1.37 5.11
N LYS A 46 8.28 2.16 4.73
CA LYS A 46 8.08 3.41 3.97
C LYS A 46 9.14 3.51 2.87
N PHE A 47 8.70 3.89 1.67
CA PHE A 47 9.58 4.16 0.55
C PHE A 47 9.29 5.56 0.00
N PRO A 48 10.25 6.50 -0.03
CA PRO A 48 10.07 7.83 -0.60
C PRO A 48 10.20 7.78 -2.13
N PHE A 49 9.38 8.52 -2.86
CA PHE A 49 9.48 8.59 -4.33
C PHE A 49 10.77 9.25 -4.81
N THR A 50 11.49 9.99 -3.95
CA THR A 50 12.85 10.48 -4.24
C THR A 50 13.87 9.38 -4.48
N ALA A 51 13.60 8.14 -4.04
CA ALA A 51 14.41 6.95 -4.31
C ALA A 51 13.92 6.15 -5.53
N SER A 52 12.80 6.52 -6.14
CA SER A 52 12.25 5.85 -7.32
C SER A 52 12.85 6.40 -8.61
N GLY A 53 13.57 5.58 -9.37
CA GLY A 53 14.12 5.97 -10.67
C GLY A 53 13.04 6.44 -11.66
N LYS A 54 11.85 5.83 -11.62
CA LYS A 54 10.72 6.25 -12.49
C LYS A 54 10.17 7.60 -12.07
N ALA A 55 9.98 7.86 -10.79
CA ALA A 55 9.50 9.15 -10.28
C ALA A 55 10.50 10.29 -10.63
N LEU A 56 11.79 10.02 -10.46
CA LEU A 56 12.85 10.96 -10.86
C LEU A 56 12.84 11.26 -12.37
N ALA A 57 12.69 10.23 -13.20
CA ALA A 57 12.64 10.39 -14.65
C ALA A 57 11.39 11.18 -15.11
N MET A 58 10.29 11.13 -14.34
CA MET A 58 9.08 11.91 -14.59
C MET A 58 9.17 13.34 -14.05
N GLY A 59 10.14 13.65 -13.19
CA GLY A 59 10.22 14.92 -12.46
C GLY A 59 9.18 15.05 -11.34
N GLU A 60 8.60 13.93 -10.88
CA GLU A 60 7.50 13.88 -9.92
C GLU A 60 7.88 13.00 -8.71
N ALA A 61 8.96 13.38 -8.02
CA ALA A 61 9.53 12.58 -6.92
C ALA A 61 9.00 12.97 -5.53
N GLU A 62 7.96 13.81 -5.45
CA GLU A 62 7.36 14.20 -4.16
C GLU A 62 6.50 13.08 -3.58
N GLY A 63 6.67 12.85 -2.27
CA GLY A 63 5.81 11.94 -1.52
C GLY A 63 6.45 10.59 -1.18
N PHE A 64 5.61 9.63 -0.83
CA PHE A 64 6.03 8.32 -0.35
C PHE A 64 4.91 7.28 -0.45
N LEU A 65 5.28 6.01 -0.41
CA LEU A 65 4.40 4.89 -0.15
C LEU A 65 4.70 4.32 1.24
N LYS A 66 3.66 4.01 2.01
CA LYS A 66 3.76 3.48 3.37
C LYS A 66 2.87 2.26 3.55
N ILE A 67 3.45 1.17 4.05
CA ILE A 67 2.76 -0.08 4.41
C ILE A 67 2.72 -0.20 5.92
N ILE A 68 1.55 -0.57 6.44
CA ILE A 68 1.30 -0.86 7.85
C ILE A 68 0.98 -2.34 7.95
N ALA A 69 1.73 -3.05 8.79
CA ALA A 69 1.61 -4.49 8.97
C ALA A 69 1.49 -4.87 10.45
N ASP A 70 0.92 -6.03 10.70
CA ASP A 70 0.95 -6.68 12.01
C ASP A 70 2.24 -7.48 12.16
N GLY A 71 3.08 -7.11 13.12
CA GLY A 71 4.37 -7.75 13.36
C GLY A 71 4.27 -9.19 13.86
N SER A 72 3.11 -9.62 14.38
CA SER A 72 2.90 -10.98 14.87
C SER A 72 2.51 -11.96 13.76
N THR A 73 1.80 -11.50 12.73
CA THR A 73 1.28 -12.34 11.65
C THR A 73 1.85 -12.00 10.27
N ASP A 74 2.63 -10.94 10.18
CA ASP A 74 3.13 -10.33 8.93
C ASP A 74 2.04 -9.82 7.99
N ARG A 75 0.78 -9.78 8.43
CA ARG A 75 -0.35 -9.38 7.61
C ARG A 75 -0.35 -7.88 7.32
N ILE A 76 -0.62 -7.52 6.09
CA ILE A 76 -0.84 -6.13 5.69
C ILE A 76 -2.17 -5.65 6.27
N LEU A 77 -2.13 -4.56 7.05
CA LEU A 77 -3.28 -3.92 7.68
C LEU A 77 -3.76 -2.71 6.90
N GLY A 78 -2.85 -1.99 6.24
CA GLY A 78 -3.19 -0.84 5.43
C GLY A 78 -2.01 -0.32 4.62
N ILE A 79 -2.32 0.43 3.56
CA ILE A 79 -1.32 1.04 2.67
C ILE A 79 -1.78 2.46 2.33
N HIS A 80 -0.83 3.40 2.38
CA HIS A 80 -1.06 4.81 2.15
C HIS A 80 -0.02 5.35 1.18
N ILE A 81 -0.47 6.10 0.17
CA ILE A 81 0.36 6.65 -0.89
C ILE A 81 0.10 8.14 -0.98
N VAL A 82 1.16 8.92 -1.00
CA VAL A 82 1.15 10.34 -1.37
C VAL A 82 2.16 10.48 -2.49
N GLY A 83 1.75 10.91 -3.67
CA GLY A 83 2.70 11.04 -4.78
C GLY A 83 2.08 10.84 -6.16
N PRO A 84 2.93 10.71 -7.20
CA PRO A 84 2.47 10.59 -8.57
C PRO A 84 1.64 9.32 -8.76
N HIS A 85 0.50 9.47 -9.44
CA HIS A 85 -0.40 8.36 -9.79
C HIS A 85 -0.83 7.49 -8.59
N ALA A 86 -0.89 8.05 -7.38
CA ALA A 86 -1.29 7.32 -6.17
C ALA A 86 -2.66 6.65 -6.35
N THR A 87 -3.59 7.31 -7.05
CA THR A 87 -4.95 6.82 -7.29
C THR A 87 -4.99 5.65 -8.29
N GLU A 88 -4.00 5.55 -9.18
CA GLU A 88 -3.85 4.42 -10.10
C GLU A 88 -3.05 3.27 -9.49
N LEU A 89 -2.19 3.54 -8.50
CA LEU A 89 -1.42 2.52 -7.78
C LEU A 89 -2.24 1.78 -6.71
N ILE A 90 -3.25 2.41 -6.10
CA ILE A 90 -3.99 1.88 -4.95
C ILE A 90 -4.79 0.57 -5.20
N PRO A 91 -5.20 0.19 -6.42
CA PRO A 91 -5.90 -1.06 -6.67
C PRO A 91 -5.12 -2.32 -6.22
N GLU A 92 -3.82 -2.41 -6.47
CA GLU A 92 -2.98 -3.52 -6.02
C GLU A 92 -2.91 -3.60 -4.49
N PRO A 93 -2.57 -2.53 -3.75
CA PRO A 93 -2.74 -2.45 -2.30
C PRO A 93 -4.13 -2.86 -1.80
N THR A 94 -5.19 -2.47 -2.50
CA THR A 94 -6.57 -2.83 -2.12
C THR A 94 -6.79 -4.34 -2.18
N MET A 95 -6.25 -4.99 -3.20
CA MET A 95 -6.29 -6.46 -3.30
C MET A 95 -5.50 -7.12 -2.17
N ALA A 96 -4.30 -6.61 -1.86
CA ALA A 96 -3.46 -7.14 -0.79
C ALA A 96 -4.18 -7.09 0.57
N VAL A 97 -4.77 -5.95 0.93
CA VAL A 97 -5.56 -5.79 2.17
C VAL A 97 -6.79 -6.70 2.17
N ARG A 98 -7.53 -6.75 1.05
CA ARG A 98 -8.74 -7.58 0.93
C ARG A 98 -8.44 -9.06 1.07
N MET A 99 -7.37 -9.54 0.46
CA MET A 99 -6.94 -10.94 0.49
C MET A 99 -6.18 -11.28 1.77
N LYS A 100 -5.92 -10.30 2.63
CA LYS A 100 -5.15 -10.46 3.88
C LYS A 100 -3.75 -11.02 3.63
N MET A 101 -3.11 -10.56 2.56
CA MET A 101 -1.76 -10.98 2.21
C MET A 101 -0.77 -10.62 3.30
N THR A 102 0.28 -11.44 3.41
CA THR A 102 1.45 -11.10 4.21
C THR A 102 2.36 -10.14 3.47
N VAL A 103 3.16 -9.38 4.21
CA VAL A 103 4.19 -8.50 3.63
C VAL A 103 5.18 -9.31 2.79
N ALA A 104 5.58 -10.51 3.28
CA ALA A 104 6.50 -11.39 2.57
C ALA A 104 5.96 -11.88 1.22
N GLU A 105 4.66 -12.18 1.12
CA GLU A 105 4.02 -12.54 -0.17
C GLU A 105 3.98 -11.33 -1.10
N PHE A 106 3.66 -10.16 -0.58
CA PHE A 106 3.54 -8.93 -1.35
C PHE A 106 4.90 -8.46 -1.89
N ALA A 107 5.95 -8.51 -1.06
CA ALA A 107 7.33 -8.18 -1.45
C ALA A 107 7.88 -9.08 -2.58
N ARG A 108 7.39 -10.33 -2.68
CA ARG A 108 7.79 -11.26 -3.76
C ARG A 108 7.09 -11.01 -5.10
N THR A 109 6.13 -10.09 -5.13
CA THR A 109 5.46 -9.73 -6.39
C THR A 109 6.45 -9.00 -7.29
N ILE A 110 6.64 -9.53 -8.51
CA ILE A 110 7.55 -8.92 -9.48
C ILE A 110 6.85 -7.75 -10.17
N HIS A 111 7.43 -6.56 -10.02
CA HIS A 111 6.97 -5.35 -10.71
C HIS A 111 7.82 -5.09 -11.96
N ALA A 112 7.18 -4.54 -12.98
CA ALA A 112 7.90 -4.14 -14.20
C ALA A 112 8.86 -2.97 -13.90
N HIS A 113 10.05 -3.00 -14.49
CA HIS A 113 11.06 -1.95 -14.38
C HIS A 113 11.20 -1.18 -15.72
N PRO A 114 11.29 0.19 -15.73
CA PRO A 114 11.07 1.08 -14.58
C PRO A 114 9.61 1.50 -14.44
N THR A 115 9.04 1.37 -13.25
CA THR A 115 7.65 1.80 -12.95
C THR A 115 7.53 2.43 -11.56
N LEU A 116 6.44 3.16 -11.32
CA LEU A 116 6.11 3.64 -9.96
C LEU A 116 5.66 2.50 -9.03
N ALA A 117 5.15 1.40 -9.60
CA ALA A 117 4.69 0.24 -8.81
C ALA A 117 5.83 -0.46 -8.05
N GLU A 118 7.10 -0.32 -8.49
CA GLU A 118 8.27 -0.83 -7.76
C GLU A 118 8.34 -0.27 -6.33
N ALA A 119 7.83 0.94 -6.09
CA ALA A 119 7.74 1.53 -4.74
C ALA A 119 6.93 0.67 -3.76
N ILE A 120 6.01 -0.16 -4.27
CA ILE A 120 5.21 -1.10 -3.46
C ILE A 120 6.10 -2.20 -2.89
N GLY A 121 6.89 -2.84 -3.76
CA GLY A 121 7.86 -3.87 -3.34
C GLY A 121 8.89 -3.34 -2.36
N GLU A 122 9.49 -2.19 -2.65
CA GLU A 122 10.48 -1.54 -1.78
C GLU A 122 9.90 -1.19 -0.40
N ALA A 123 8.68 -0.66 -0.34
CA ALA A 123 8.04 -0.38 0.95
C ALA A 123 7.68 -1.67 1.71
N ALA A 124 7.35 -2.76 1.01
CA ALA A 124 7.14 -4.06 1.62
C ALA A 124 8.45 -4.61 2.23
N GLU A 125 9.55 -4.58 1.48
CA GLU A 125 10.87 -4.96 1.99
C GLU A 125 11.31 -4.08 3.17
N ALA A 126 10.95 -2.79 3.17
CA ALA A 126 11.25 -1.87 4.27
C ALA A 126 10.55 -2.27 5.59
N VAL A 127 9.39 -2.93 5.55
CA VAL A 127 8.75 -3.48 6.77
C VAL A 127 9.66 -4.49 7.46
N HIS A 128 10.39 -5.27 6.68
CA HIS A 128 11.36 -6.27 7.16
C HIS A 128 12.79 -5.71 7.30
N ARG A 129 13.01 -4.42 7.05
CA ARG A 129 14.32 -3.74 7.03
C ARG A 129 15.26 -4.33 5.98
N MET A 130 14.73 -4.76 4.84
CA MET A 130 15.46 -5.37 3.73
C MET A 130 15.37 -4.57 2.43
N ALA A 131 14.80 -3.35 2.46
CA ALA A 131 14.74 -2.47 1.29
C ALA A 131 16.14 -2.21 0.70
N ILE A 132 16.23 -2.18 -0.63
CA ILE A 132 17.50 -2.11 -1.35
C ILE A 132 17.91 -0.64 -1.59
N HIS A 133 16.95 0.25 -1.78
CA HIS A 133 17.20 1.62 -2.23
C HIS A 133 16.97 2.69 -1.14
N VAL A 134 16.69 2.30 0.09
CA VAL A 134 16.51 3.20 1.25
C VAL A 134 17.18 2.64 2.50
#